data_e37541f5e0b4407c91106c000d625c76
#
_entry.id   e37541f5e0b4407c91106c000d625c76
#
_cell.length_a   1.000
_cell.length_b   1.000
_cell.length_c   1.000
_cell.angle_alpha   90.00
_cell.angle_beta   90.00
_cell.angle_gamma   90.00
#
_symmetry.space_group_name_H-M   'P 1'
#
loop_
_entity.id
_entity.type
_entity.pdbx_description
1 polymer ?
#
loop_
_entity_poly.entity_id
_entity_poly.type
_entity_poly.pdbx_seq_one_letter_code
_entity_poly.pdbx_strand_id
1 'polypeptide(L)'
;ILPLDKGDAGKIAVMGPNAVDSVMQWGNYKGVPAHTYTILEGIRGAIGNVPYEKGCELLDNHVFDSYYNKVSHDGRPGMKATYWNNMEMRGEVAATQELPSPISLSNGGHTVFTSGVGLENFTAVYEGTFRPEVSDKYTLAVEGDDGYRVYVNGEKVIDYWGEHSSAKREYTLEA
;
A
#
# COMPACT_ATOMS: atom_id res chain seq x y z
N ILE A 1 31.04 -15.17 -20.08
CA ILE A 1 30.71 -14.49 -18.85
C ILE A 1 29.73 -15.33 -18.01
N LEU A 2 28.80 -16.03 -18.61
CA LEU A 2 27.88 -16.94 -17.94
C LEU A 2 28.19 -18.40 -18.32
N PRO A 3 28.04 -19.35 -17.39
CA PRO A 3 27.60 -19.19 -15.98
C PRO A 3 28.71 -18.56 -15.10
N LEU A 4 28.28 -17.89 -14.01
CA LEU A 4 29.22 -17.40 -12.99
C LEU A 4 29.69 -18.55 -12.10
N ASP A 5 30.93 -18.49 -11.65
CA ASP A 5 31.45 -19.47 -10.68
C ASP A 5 30.88 -19.16 -9.29
N LYS A 6 30.35 -20.19 -8.61
CA LYS A 6 29.85 -20.05 -7.22
C LYS A 6 30.95 -19.65 -6.24
N GLY A 7 32.20 -19.94 -6.53
CA GLY A 7 33.37 -19.52 -5.75
C GLY A 7 33.62 -17.99 -5.80
N ASP A 8 33.04 -17.28 -6.75
CA ASP A 8 33.18 -15.83 -6.91
C ASP A 8 32.12 -15.01 -6.15
N ALA A 9 31.40 -15.60 -5.20
CA ALA A 9 30.35 -14.96 -4.43
C ALA A 9 30.76 -13.57 -3.85
N GLY A 10 32.01 -13.44 -3.39
CA GLY A 10 32.54 -12.17 -2.86
C GLY A 10 32.68 -11.04 -3.92
N LYS A 11 32.49 -11.33 -5.20
CA LYS A 11 32.53 -10.37 -6.29
C LYS A 11 31.14 -10.04 -6.86
N ILE A 12 30.08 -10.59 -6.24
CA ILE A 12 28.71 -10.45 -6.70
C ILE A 12 27.95 -9.53 -5.75
N ALA A 13 27.27 -8.54 -6.31
CA ALA A 13 26.28 -7.73 -5.62
C ALA A 13 24.94 -7.80 -6.36
N VAL A 14 23.84 -7.84 -5.62
CA VAL A 14 22.49 -7.79 -6.18
C VAL A 14 21.96 -6.38 -6.02
N MET A 15 21.41 -5.82 -7.09
CA MET A 15 20.90 -4.46 -7.11
C MET A 15 19.51 -4.42 -7.77
N GLY A 16 18.70 -3.46 -7.33
CA GLY A 16 17.40 -3.20 -7.92
C GLY A 16 16.24 -3.61 -7.01
N PRO A 17 15.11 -2.86 -7.05
CA PRO A 17 13.95 -3.08 -6.20
C PRO A 17 13.29 -4.44 -6.41
N ASN A 18 13.26 -4.95 -7.64
CA ASN A 18 12.63 -6.23 -7.97
C ASN A 18 13.36 -7.45 -7.38
N ALA A 19 14.59 -7.28 -6.91
CA ALA A 19 15.34 -8.39 -6.33
C ALA A 19 14.73 -8.94 -5.04
N VAL A 20 13.95 -8.13 -4.31
CA VAL A 20 13.28 -8.49 -3.06
C VAL A 20 11.76 -8.46 -3.16
N ASP A 21 11.20 -8.12 -4.31
CA ASP A 21 9.77 -8.07 -4.53
C ASP A 21 9.22 -9.48 -4.77
N SER A 22 8.44 -9.98 -3.82
CA SER A 22 7.79 -11.28 -3.93
C SER A 22 6.49 -11.22 -4.74
N VAL A 23 5.85 -10.05 -4.78
CA VAL A 23 4.51 -9.88 -5.39
C VAL A 23 4.61 -9.75 -6.91
N MET A 24 5.65 -9.10 -7.44
CA MET A 24 5.85 -8.94 -8.88
C MET A 24 5.93 -10.26 -9.66
N GLN A 25 6.24 -11.36 -8.96
CA GLN A 25 6.30 -12.70 -9.57
C GLN A 25 4.91 -13.32 -9.75
N TRP A 26 3.88 -12.70 -9.17
CA TRP A 26 2.52 -13.21 -9.24
C TRP A 26 1.79 -12.60 -10.44
N GLY A 27 1.24 -13.44 -11.29
CA GLY A 27 0.31 -12.98 -12.32
C GLY A 27 -1.09 -12.76 -11.75
N ASN A 28 -1.98 -12.21 -12.57
CA ASN A 28 -3.40 -12.22 -12.29
C ASN A 28 -3.91 -13.67 -12.20
N TYR A 29 -4.95 -13.89 -11.43
CA TYR A 29 -5.57 -15.22 -11.24
C TYR A 29 -4.60 -16.28 -10.70
N LYS A 30 -3.62 -15.85 -9.90
CA LYS A 30 -2.67 -16.76 -9.26
C LYS A 30 -3.32 -17.59 -8.16
N GLY A 31 -2.75 -18.75 -7.86
CA GLY A 31 -2.95 -19.42 -6.60
C GLY A 31 -2.24 -18.69 -5.45
N VAL A 32 -2.53 -19.07 -4.21
CA VAL A 32 -1.82 -18.56 -3.03
C VAL A 32 -0.62 -19.46 -2.76
N PRO A 33 0.61 -19.01 -3.02
CA PRO A 33 1.79 -19.80 -2.73
C PRO A 33 2.05 -19.83 -1.22
N ALA A 34 2.50 -20.98 -0.70
CA ALA A 34 2.92 -21.10 0.68
C ALA A 34 4.17 -20.25 0.98
N HIS A 35 5.01 -20.06 -0.04
CA HIS A 35 6.18 -19.17 -0.02
C HIS A 35 6.50 -18.72 -1.44
N THR A 36 6.93 -17.48 -1.60
CA THR A 36 7.45 -16.95 -2.87
C THR A 36 8.92 -16.63 -2.69
N TYR A 37 9.78 -17.36 -3.36
CA TYR A 37 11.21 -17.07 -3.33
C TYR A 37 11.51 -15.84 -4.17
N THR A 38 12.10 -14.83 -3.55
CA THR A 38 12.62 -13.66 -4.25
C THR A 38 13.91 -14.01 -5.01
N ILE A 39 14.26 -13.15 -5.97
CA ILE A 39 15.53 -13.30 -6.71
C ILE A 39 16.72 -13.30 -5.74
N LEU A 40 16.70 -12.39 -4.76
CA LEU A 40 17.76 -12.30 -3.75
C LEU A 40 17.85 -13.54 -2.88
N GLU A 41 16.72 -14.10 -2.43
CA GLU A 41 16.69 -15.35 -1.66
C GLU A 41 17.24 -16.53 -2.46
N GLY A 42 16.85 -16.64 -3.74
CA GLY A 42 17.37 -17.68 -4.64
C GLY A 42 18.90 -17.59 -4.83
N ILE A 43 19.41 -16.38 -5.04
CA ILE A 43 20.87 -16.15 -5.17
C ILE A 43 21.58 -16.47 -3.86
N ARG A 44 21.08 -15.98 -2.72
CA ARG A 44 21.67 -16.26 -1.39
C ARG A 44 21.64 -17.76 -1.05
N GLY A 45 20.59 -18.46 -1.43
CA GLY A 45 20.50 -19.91 -1.29
C GLY A 45 21.54 -20.67 -2.11
N ALA A 46 21.92 -20.15 -3.28
CA ALA A 46 22.87 -20.81 -4.18
C ALA A 46 24.36 -20.56 -3.85
N ILE A 47 24.70 -19.33 -3.40
CA ILE A 47 26.09 -18.88 -3.26
C ILE A 47 26.40 -18.24 -1.91
N GLY A 48 25.47 -18.22 -0.97
CA GLY A 48 25.64 -17.62 0.35
C GLY A 48 25.29 -16.13 0.39
N ASN A 49 25.73 -15.45 1.44
CA ASN A 49 25.37 -14.05 1.66
C ASN A 49 26.04 -13.14 0.63
N VAL A 50 25.20 -12.44 -0.15
CA VAL A 50 25.63 -11.40 -1.09
C VAL A 50 25.07 -10.06 -0.66
N PRO A 51 25.82 -8.94 -0.83
CA PRO A 51 25.31 -7.61 -0.56
C PRO A 51 24.14 -7.29 -1.50
N TYR A 52 23.17 -6.56 -0.96
CA TYR A 52 22.02 -6.07 -1.70
C TYR A 52 21.84 -4.57 -1.46
N GLU A 53 21.59 -3.86 -2.54
CA GLU A 53 21.20 -2.46 -2.52
C GLU A 53 20.04 -2.21 -3.48
N LYS A 54 19.04 -1.45 -3.04
CA LYS A 54 17.87 -1.13 -3.85
C LYS A 54 18.25 -0.31 -5.07
N GLY A 55 19.14 0.65 -4.92
CA GLY A 55 19.74 1.47 -5.98
C GLY A 55 18.80 2.50 -6.59
N CYS A 56 17.56 2.15 -6.87
CA CYS A 56 16.54 3.04 -7.43
C CYS A 56 15.14 2.64 -6.94
N GLU A 57 14.19 3.55 -7.11
CA GLU A 57 12.77 3.24 -6.99
C GLU A 57 12.21 2.73 -8.33
N LEU A 58 11.05 2.08 -8.31
CA LEU A 58 10.36 1.62 -9.52
C LEU A 58 9.70 2.76 -10.30
N LEU A 59 9.52 3.90 -9.66
CA LEU A 59 8.92 5.10 -10.23
C LEU A 59 9.99 6.19 -10.35
N ASP A 60 9.80 7.10 -11.32
CA ASP A 60 10.68 8.26 -11.51
C ASP A 60 10.92 9.04 -10.22
N ASN A 61 12.09 9.70 -10.15
CA ASN A 61 12.64 10.46 -9.02
C ASN A 61 11.76 11.62 -8.51
N HIS A 62 10.46 11.45 -8.47
CA HIS A 62 9.60 12.36 -7.74
C HIS A 62 9.70 12.03 -6.27
N VAL A 63 10.41 12.85 -5.52
CA VAL A 63 10.31 12.85 -4.06
C VAL A 63 8.93 13.41 -3.74
N PHE A 64 7.99 12.53 -3.42
CA PHE A 64 6.74 12.96 -2.82
C PHE A 64 6.95 13.04 -1.32
N ASP A 65 6.97 14.23 -0.79
CA ASP A 65 6.86 14.42 0.64
C ASP A 65 5.44 14.07 1.08
N SER A 66 5.31 13.01 1.83
CA SER A 66 4.02 12.63 2.39
C SER A 66 3.72 13.46 3.63
N TYR A 67 2.65 14.23 3.58
CA TYR A 67 2.13 14.97 4.72
C TYR A 67 1.20 14.15 5.62
N TYR A 68 1.20 12.84 5.49
CA TYR A 68 0.37 11.97 6.33
C TYR A 68 0.72 12.08 7.82
N ASN A 69 1.95 12.45 8.16
CA ASN A 69 2.38 12.75 9.52
C ASN A 69 1.69 13.98 10.16
N LYS A 70 0.95 14.77 9.36
CA LYS A 70 0.11 15.89 9.79
C LYS A 70 -1.37 15.50 9.89
N VAL A 71 -1.68 14.22 9.70
CA VAL A 71 -3.03 13.67 9.89
C VAL A 71 -3.14 13.07 11.27
N SER A 72 -4.26 13.32 11.94
CA SER A 72 -4.57 12.75 13.25
C SER A 72 -6.07 12.46 13.40
N HIS A 73 -6.40 11.50 14.25
CA HIS A 73 -7.77 11.20 14.68
C HIS A 73 -7.80 11.11 16.21
N ASP A 74 -8.69 11.87 16.87
CA ASP A 74 -8.81 11.93 18.33
C ASP A 74 -7.48 12.09 19.07
N GLY A 75 -6.58 12.94 18.53
CA GLY A 75 -5.26 13.19 19.08
C GLY A 75 -4.22 12.09 18.85
N ARG A 76 -4.56 11.04 18.13
CA ARG A 76 -3.63 9.97 17.71
C ARG A 76 -3.13 10.22 16.29
N PRO A 77 -1.87 9.87 15.96
CA PRO A 77 -1.36 10.00 14.61
C PRO A 77 -2.11 9.15 13.61
N GLY A 78 -2.34 9.69 12.42
CA GLY A 78 -2.94 8.98 11.30
C GLY A 78 -4.46 9.01 11.28
N MET A 79 -5.04 8.02 10.61
CA MET A 79 -6.49 7.88 10.45
C MET A 79 -7.03 6.73 11.29
N LYS A 80 -8.32 6.79 11.62
CA LYS A 80 -9.09 5.66 12.10
C LYS A 80 -9.83 5.03 10.94
N ALA A 81 -9.76 3.71 10.84
CA ALA A 81 -10.58 2.91 9.95
C ALA A 81 -11.73 2.26 10.73
N THR A 82 -12.91 2.25 10.14
CA THR A 82 -14.08 1.50 10.62
C THR A 82 -14.56 0.62 9.47
N TYR A 83 -14.76 -0.67 9.75
CA TYR A 83 -15.09 -1.68 8.75
C TYR A 83 -16.45 -2.32 9.00
N TRP A 84 -17.14 -2.65 7.93
CA TRP A 84 -18.38 -3.44 7.93
C TRP A 84 -18.27 -4.58 6.92
N ASN A 85 -18.73 -5.78 7.29
CA ASN A 85 -18.84 -6.91 6.38
C ASN A 85 -20.16 -6.86 5.58
N ASN A 86 -20.43 -5.71 4.98
CA ASN A 86 -21.55 -5.46 4.08
C ASN A 86 -21.25 -4.24 3.19
N MET A 87 -22.09 -4.03 2.17
CA MET A 87 -21.93 -2.94 1.20
C MET A 87 -22.64 -1.65 1.62
N GLU A 88 -23.40 -1.66 2.70
CA GLU A 88 -24.25 -0.55 3.15
C GLU A 88 -23.60 0.35 4.20
N MET A 89 -22.40 0.01 4.69
CA MET A 89 -21.66 0.76 5.75
C MET A 89 -22.52 0.98 7.01
N ARG A 90 -23.28 0.00 7.43
CA ARG A 90 -24.21 0.11 8.55
C ARG A 90 -24.39 -1.20 9.31
N GLY A 91 -25.03 -1.09 10.49
CA GLY A 91 -25.23 -2.23 11.37
C GLY A 91 -24.00 -2.50 12.22
N GLU A 92 -23.71 -3.77 12.47
CA GLU A 92 -22.60 -4.18 13.32
C GLU A 92 -21.25 -3.82 12.68
N VAL A 93 -20.40 -3.17 13.46
CA VAL A 93 -19.02 -2.85 13.07
C VAL A 93 -18.17 -4.11 13.17
N ALA A 94 -17.61 -4.55 12.05
CA ALA A 94 -16.78 -5.74 12.00
C ALA A 94 -15.43 -5.54 12.70
N ALA A 95 -14.82 -4.37 12.52
CA ALA A 95 -13.56 -4.00 13.16
C ALA A 95 -13.33 -2.49 13.13
N THR A 96 -12.43 -2.03 13.98
CA THR A 96 -11.82 -0.69 13.92
C THR A 96 -10.31 -0.82 13.98
N GLN A 97 -9.58 0.10 13.32
CA GLN A 97 -8.14 0.08 13.28
C GLN A 97 -7.59 1.49 13.26
N GLU A 98 -6.52 1.74 14.03
CA GLU A 98 -5.72 2.95 13.91
C GLU A 98 -4.67 2.75 12.80
N LEU A 99 -4.54 3.72 11.92
CA LEU A 99 -3.62 3.71 10.78
C LEU A 99 -2.61 4.85 10.93
N PRO A 100 -1.53 4.66 11.67
CA PRO A 100 -0.53 5.71 11.92
C PRO A 100 0.36 5.98 10.69
N SER A 101 0.32 5.13 9.69
CA SER A 101 1.05 5.24 8.42
C SER A 101 0.09 5.41 7.26
N PRO A 102 0.53 5.93 6.10
CA PRO A 102 -0.29 6.04 4.90
C PRO A 102 -1.02 4.73 4.58
N ILE A 103 -2.27 4.85 4.16
CA ILE A 103 -3.10 3.69 3.85
C ILE A 103 -2.48 2.96 2.66
N SER A 104 -2.07 1.72 2.89
CA SER A 104 -1.55 0.81 1.87
C SER A 104 -2.00 -0.59 2.24
N LEU A 105 -3.24 -0.90 1.92
CA LEU A 105 -3.91 -2.15 2.29
C LEU A 105 -4.23 -2.93 1.01
N SER A 106 -4.10 -4.24 1.08
CA SER A 106 -4.45 -5.14 -0.01
C SER A 106 -5.00 -6.45 0.57
N ASN A 107 -6.06 -6.95 -0.04
CA ASN A 107 -6.57 -8.30 0.22
C ASN A 107 -5.94 -9.36 -0.71
N GLY A 108 -4.94 -8.97 -1.47
CA GLY A 108 -4.15 -9.89 -2.28
C GLY A 108 -3.49 -10.98 -1.42
N GLY A 109 -3.39 -12.20 -1.96
CA GLY A 109 -2.84 -13.33 -1.23
C GLY A 109 -3.71 -13.84 -0.07
N HIS A 110 -5.01 -13.59 -0.09
CA HIS A 110 -5.96 -13.95 0.97
C HIS A 110 -5.64 -13.28 2.33
N THR A 111 -5.12 -12.06 2.28
CA THR A 111 -4.85 -11.27 3.48
C THR A 111 -6.05 -10.37 3.76
N VAL A 112 -6.63 -10.46 4.94
CA VAL A 112 -7.67 -9.52 5.39
C VAL A 112 -7.05 -8.20 5.81
N PHE A 113 -7.78 -7.08 5.69
CA PHE A 113 -7.27 -5.76 6.09
C PHE A 113 -6.99 -5.68 7.60
N THR A 114 -7.84 -6.31 8.38
CA THR A 114 -7.64 -6.51 9.82
C THR A 114 -8.50 -7.68 10.30
N SER A 115 -8.23 -8.20 11.50
CA SER A 115 -8.99 -9.29 12.08
C SER A 115 -10.48 -8.93 12.20
N GLY A 116 -11.35 -9.82 11.79
CA GLY A 116 -12.81 -9.64 11.79
C GLY A 116 -13.37 -9.10 10.46
N VAL A 117 -12.54 -8.60 9.56
CA VAL A 117 -12.96 -8.13 8.23
C VAL A 117 -12.89 -9.28 7.23
N GLY A 118 -13.92 -9.41 6.39
CA GLY A 118 -13.96 -10.38 5.30
C GLY A 118 -12.95 -10.08 4.18
N LEU A 119 -12.71 -11.07 3.34
CA LEU A 119 -11.91 -10.87 2.11
C LEU A 119 -12.70 -10.17 1.02
N GLU A 120 -14.01 -10.34 1.03
CA GLU A 120 -14.95 -9.84 0.03
C GLU A 120 -16.19 -9.25 0.71
N ASN A 121 -16.93 -8.44 -0.01
CA ASN A 121 -18.19 -7.85 0.43
C ASN A 121 -18.07 -7.05 1.74
N PHE A 122 -17.02 -6.31 1.89
CA PHE A 122 -16.80 -5.40 3.02
C PHE A 122 -16.64 -3.95 2.54
N THR A 123 -16.87 -3.04 3.46
CA THR A 123 -16.66 -1.61 3.25
C THR A 123 -15.87 -1.01 4.41
N ALA A 124 -15.24 0.12 4.15
CA ALA A 124 -14.47 0.85 5.15
C ALA A 124 -14.71 2.36 5.07
N VAL A 125 -14.67 3.01 6.22
CA VAL A 125 -14.59 4.47 6.34
C VAL A 125 -13.28 4.80 7.03
N TYR A 126 -12.51 5.70 6.42
CA TYR A 126 -11.25 6.21 6.94
C TYR A 126 -11.44 7.68 7.34
N GLU A 127 -11.18 8.02 8.58
CA GLU A 127 -11.42 9.34 9.14
C GLU A 127 -10.14 9.92 9.74
N GLY A 128 -9.87 11.19 9.46
CA GLY A 128 -8.73 11.90 10.02
C GLY A 128 -8.84 13.39 9.79
N THR A 129 -8.10 14.15 10.58
CA THR A 129 -7.97 15.59 10.44
C THR A 129 -6.57 15.91 9.96
N PHE A 130 -6.47 16.55 8.82
CA PHE A 130 -5.22 17.08 8.28
C PHE A 130 -4.98 18.49 8.81
N ARG A 131 -3.79 18.73 9.37
CA ARG A 131 -3.37 20.04 9.90
C ARG A 131 -1.96 20.36 9.41
N PRO A 132 -1.83 20.98 8.23
CA PRO A 132 -0.54 21.43 7.73
C PRO A 132 0.01 22.58 8.57
N GLU A 133 1.33 22.78 8.55
CA GLU A 133 1.99 23.90 9.23
C GLU A 133 2.06 25.16 8.38
N VAL A 134 1.91 25.01 7.08
CA VAL A 134 2.02 26.09 6.09
C VAL A 134 0.74 26.13 5.27
N SER A 135 0.21 27.32 5.06
CA SER A 135 -0.89 27.53 4.12
C SER A 135 -0.36 27.39 2.70
N ASP A 136 -0.80 26.38 1.99
CA ASP A 136 -0.38 26.07 0.62
C ASP A 136 -1.42 25.19 -0.07
N LYS A 137 -1.13 24.79 -1.30
CA LYS A 137 -1.90 23.81 -2.04
C LYS A 137 -1.38 22.42 -1.79
N TYR A 138 -2.26 21.54 -1.35
CA TYR A 138 -1.96 20.14 -1.08
C TYR A 138 -2.72 19.24 -2.04
N THR A 139 -2.08 18.18 -2.51
CA THR A 139 -2.74 17.18 -3.32
C THR A 139 -3.14 16.00 -2.45
N LEU A 140 -4.44 15.74 -2.38
CA LEU A 140 -5.00 14.53 -1.83
C LEU A 140 -5.14 13.51 -2.97
N ALA A 141 -4.44 12.39 -2.87
CA ALA A 141 -4.47 11.33 -3.85
C ALA A 141 -5.02 10.05 -3.22
N VAL A 142 -5.92 9.39 -3.91
CA VAL A 142 -6.44 8.07 -3.55
C VAL A 142 -6.35 7.16 -4.75
N GLU A 143 -5.87 5.96 -4.53
CA GLU A 143 -5.87 4.87 -5.48
C GLU A 143 -6.57 3.67 -4.84
N GLY A 144 -7.45 3.04 -5.55
CA GLY A 144 -8.21 1.90 -5.05
C GLY A 144 -8.72 0.99 -6.16
N ASP A 145 -9.03 -0.20 -5.76
CA ASP A 145 -9.70 -1.29 -6.42
C ASP A 145 -10.54 -1.96 -5.30
N ASP A 146 -11.84 -1.82 -5.21
CA ASP A 146 -12.78 -1.16 -6.11
C ASP A 146 -13.04 0.32 -5.74
N GLY A 147 -14.33 0.68 -5.69
CA GLY A 147 -14.86 2.03 -5.58
C GLY A 147 -14.52 2.78 -4.30
N TYR A 148 -14.28 4.06 -4.42
CA TYR A 148 -14.02 4.96 -3.31
C TYR A 148 -14.67 6.33 -3.49
N ARG A 149 -14.88 7.00 -2.37
CA ARG A 149 -15.32 8.40 -2.27
C ARG A 149 -14.47 9.13 -1.26
N VAL A 150 -14.23 10.39 -1.52
CA VAL A 150 -13.50 11.26 -0.59
C VAL A 150 -14.34 12.48 -0.28
N TYR A 151 -14.35 12.81 1.00
CA TYR A 151 -15.01 13.99 1.54
C TYR A 151 -13.98 14.86 2.26
N VAL A 152 -13.99 16.15 2.00
CA VAL A 152 -13.20 17.15 2.71
C VAL A 152 -14.19 18.13 3.36
N ASN A 153 -14.13 18.25 4.69
CA ASN A 153 -15.04 19.09 5.47
C ASN A 153 -16.53 18.86 5.16
N GLY A 154 -16.91 17.61 4.88
CA GLY A 154 -18.28 17.20 4.54
C GLY A 154 -18.66 17.37 3.07
N GLU A 155 -17.84 18.00 2.25
CA GLU A 155 -18.04 18.10 0.80
C GLU A 155 -17.42 16.90 0.09
N LYS A 156 -18.17 16.27 -0.82
CA LYS A 156 -17.69 15.17 -1.63
C LYS A 156 -16.83 15.70 -2.79
N VAL A 157 -15.51 15.51 -2.67
CA VAL A 157 -14.52 16.03 -3.63
C VAL A 157 -14.05 15.00 -4.65
N ILE A 158 -14.17 13.70 -4.33
CA ILE A 158 -13.95 12.60 -5.27
C ILE A 158 -15.14 11.65 -5.15
N ASP A 159 -15.72 11.27 -6.29
CA ASP A 159 -16.72 10.22 -6.40
C ASP A 159 -16.31 9.26 -7.52
N TYR A 160 -15.75 8.13 -7.13
CA TYR A 160 -15.37 7.06 -8.05
C TYR A 160 -15.83 5.73 -7.44
N TRP A 161 -17.16 5.55 -7.44
CA TRP A 161 -17.83 4.43 -6.81
C TRP A 161 -18.26 3.41 -7.85
N GLY A 162 -18.08 2.14 -7.52
CA GLY A 162 -18.44 1.01 -8.37
C GLY A 162 -17.28 0.04 -8.53
N GLU A 163 -17.53 -1.04 -9.24
CA GLU A 163 -16.51 -2.04 -9.55
C GLU A 163 -15.59 -1.53 -10.67
N HIS A 164 -14.30 -1.55 -10.41
CA HIS A 164 -13.28 -1.17 -11.40
C HIS A 164 -11.90 -1.70 -10.97
N SER A 165 -10.99 -1.81 -11.92
CA SER A 165 -9.58 -2.06 -11.62
C SER A 165 -8.94 -0.86 -10.92
N SER A 166 -7.75 -1.05 -10.32
CA SER A 166 -7.02 0.02 -9.65
C SER A 166 -6.97 1.29 -10.46
N ALA A 167 -7.41 2.37 -9.86
CA ALA A 167 -7.43 3.70 -10.48
C ALA A 167 -7.12 4.77 -9.46
N LYS A 168 -6.31 5.75 -9.88
CA LYS A 168 -5.91 6.90 -9.07
C LYS A 168 -6.77 8.12 -9.40
N ARG A 169 -7.16 8.85 -8.35
CA ARG A 169 -7.81 10.16 -8.44
C ARG A 169 -7.15 11.14 -7.48
N GLU A 170 -7.13 12.38 -7.88
CA GLU A 170 -6.49 13.46 -7.14
C GLU A 170 -7.45 14.63 -6.96
N TYR A 171 -7.30 15.31 -5.83
CA TYR A 171 -7.98 16.55 -5.51
C TYR A 171 -6.98 17.52 -4.89
N THR A 172 -6.95 18.77 -5.37
CA THR A 172 -6.13 19.82 -4.77
C THR A 172 -6.97 20.60 -3.78
N LEU A 173 -6.49 20.68 -2.55
CA LEU A 173 -7.09 21.48 -1.49
C LEU A 173 -6.15 22.64 -1.10
N GLU A 174 -6.72 23.73 -0.67
CA GLU A 174 -6.01 24.86 -0.05
C GLU A 174 -6.20 24.79 1.46
N ALA A 175 -5.12 24.79 2.22
CA ALA A 175 -5.18 24.68 3.68
C ALA A 175 -4.12 25.59 4.35
#